data_991cc513f38924aa9846481f67e67802
#
_entry.id   991cc513f38924aa9846481f67e67802
#
_cell.length_a   1.000
_cell.length_b   1.000
_cell.length_c   1.000
_cell.angle_alpha   90.00
_cell.angle_beta   90.00
_cell.angle_gamma   90.00
#
_symmetry.space_group_name_H-M   'P 1'
#
loop_
_entity.id
_entity.type
_entity.pdbx_description
1 polymer ?
#
loop_
_entity_poly.entity_id
_entity_poly.type
_entity_poly.pdbx_seq_one_letter_code
_entity_poly.pdbx_strand_id
1 'polypeptide(L)'
;VRIGITGSFGKTTVKHILAEMLEVSGPVFYSRGSINTVLGLTRHIRQRLQWGHRYFVAEMGAYGIGSIRRLSRFVEPDFGIVTAVGDAHTERFGSVENIAIAKCELPEAVVAKGGHAVIAQQVMAFEPFRRVKAAHPDHITTVGREEEADVRIEHAELTQGVWDITLHDTRAGTRLSYQFPLLGEHNVMNSALATVMALKVDPEIAQRLPLVTKDVEQIP
;
A
#
# COMPACT_ATOMS: atom_id res chain seq x y z
N VAL A 1 12.50 6.96 5.68
CA VAL A 1 11.68 6.45 4.56
C VAL A 1 10.24 6.87 4.75
N ARG A 2 9.60 7.39 3.70
CA ARG A 2 8.22 7.88 3.72
C ARG A 2 7.38 7.08 2.73
N ILE A 3 6.24 6.55 3.19
CA ILE A 3 5.39 5.68 2.40
C ILE A 3 3.97 6.26 2.38
N GLY A 4 3.44 6.55 1.21
CA GLY A 4 2.07 7.00 1.02
C GLY A 4 1.13 5.83 0.69
N ILE A 5 -0.08 5.83 1.23
CA ILE A 5 -1.09 4.79 0.93
C ILE A 5 -2.40 5.48 0.53
N THR A 6 -2.89 5.18 -0.67
CA THR A 6 -4.19 5.64 -1.14
C THR A 6 -5.03 4.48 -1.69
N GLY A 7 -6.31 4.73 -1.91
CA GLY A 7 -7.26 3.76 -2.45
C GLY A 7 -8.69 4.08 -2.04
N SER A 8 -9.67 3.43 -2.68
CA SER A 8 -11.08 3.55 -2.29
C SER A 8 -11.35 2.78 -1.00
N PHE A 9 -10.78 1.58 -0.87
CA PHE A 9 -10.94 0.67 0.27
C PHE A 9 -9.56 0.15 0.71
N GLY A 10 -9.46 -0.41 1.93
CA GLY A 10 -8.28 -1.13 2.43
C GLY A 10 -7.11 -0.26 2.91
N LYS A 11 -7.11 1.06 2.73
CA LYS A 11 -6.01 1.97 3.12
C LYS A 11 -5.57 1.82 4.58
N THR A 12 -6.52 1.90 5.50
CA THR A 12 -6.26 1.83 6.93
C THR A 12 -5.70 0.48 7.32
N THR A 13 -6.28 -0.60 6.81
CA THR A 13 -5.81 -1.97 7.05
C THR A 13 -4.38 -2.17 6.52
N VAL A 14 -4.12 -1.81 5.26
CA VAL A 14 -2.78 -1.91 4.66
C VAL A 14 -1.76 -1.08 5.44
N LYS A 15 -2.14 0.10 5.91
CA LYS A 15 -1.29 0.97 6.73
C LYS A 15 -0.85 0.26 8.03
N HIS A 16 -1.79 -0.37 8.74
CA HIS A 16 -1.49 -1.07 9.99
C HIS A 16 -0.63 -2.30 9.73
N ILE A 17 -1.01 -3.15 8.76
CA ILE A 17 -0.22 -4.33 8.39
C ILE A 17 1.22 -3.93 8.02
N LEU A 18 1.38 -2.90 7.18
CA LEU A 18 2.70 -2.43 6.76
C LEU A 18 3.51 -1.87 7.94
N ALA A 19 2.86 -1.13 8.84
CA ALA A 19 3.52 -0.58 10.02
C ALA A 19 4.09 -1.70 10.91
N GLU A 20 3.28 -2.70 11.25
CA GLU A 20 3.69 -3.86 12.02
C GLU A 20 4.86 -4.61 11.35
N MET A 21 4.78 -4.83 10.03
CA MET A 21 5.87 -5.48 9.29
C MET A 21 7.18 -4.68 9.34
N LEU A 22 7.12 -3.36 9.26
CA LEU A 22 8.29 -2.50 9.26
C LEU A 22 8.90 -2.32 10.66
N GLU A 23 8.12 -2.50 11.75
CA GLU A 23 8.60 -2.36 13.13
C GLU A 23 9.75 -3.32 13.47
N VAL A 24 9.83 -4.48 12.82
CA VAL A 24 10.96 -5.41 12.99
C VAL A 24 12.29 -4.84 12.48
N SER A 25 12.24 -3.83 11.60
CA SER A 25 13.41 -3.17 11.01
C SER A 25 13.70 -1.82 11.63
N GLY A 26 12.79 -1.28 12.44
CA GLY A 26 13.00 -0.03 13.16
C GLY A 26 11.71 0.72 13.47
N PRO A 27 11.77 1.75 14.31
CA PRO A 27 10.59 2.49 14.77
C PRO A 27 9.77 3.08 13.64
N VAL A 28 8.46 2.84 13.66
CA VAL A 28 7.51 3.30 12.66
C VAL A 28 6.60 4.38 13.23
N PHE A 29 6.48 5.49 12.51
CA PHE A 29 5.43 6.47 12.72
C PHE A 29 4.37 6.30 11.63
N TYR A 30 3.12 6.14 12.02
CA TYR A 30 2.00 6.07 11.07
C TYR A 30 0.82 6.94 11.50
N SER A 31 0.03 7.41 10.52
CA SER A 31 -1.17 8.20 10.82
C SER A 31 -2.22 7.36 11.55
N ARG A 32 -2.63 7.76 12.76
CA ARG A 32 -3.62 7.02 13.56
C ARG A 32 -5.02 7.15 12.99
N GLY A 33 -5.82 6.10 13.16
CA GLY A 33 -7.19 6.06 12.63
C GLY A 33 -7.21 6.41 11.13
N SER A 34 -8.20 7.17 10.71
CA SER A 34 -8.36 7.63 9.32
C SER A 34 -7.83 9.05 9.09
N ILE A 35 -6.75 9.46 9.78
CA ILE A 35 -6.09 10.76 9.54
C ILE A 35 -5.39 10.71 8.18
N ASN A 36 -5.96 11.38 7.17
CA ASN A 36 -5.54 11.26 5.77
C ASN A 36 -5.61 12.59 4.98
N THR A 37 -5.68 13.73 5.70
CA THR A 37 -5.64 15.08 5.13
C THR A 37 -4.37 15.82 5.53
N VAL A 38 -3.96 16.85 4.76
CA VAL A 38 -2.77 17.66 5.08
C VAL A 38 -2.83 18.22 6.50
N LEU A 39 -3.96 18.83 6.87
CA LEU A 39 -4.11 19.43 8.20
C LEU A 39 -4.05 18.38 9.33
N GLY A 40 -4.74 17.24 9.12
CA GLY A 40 -4.73 16.13 10.07
C GLY A 40 -3.32 15.55 10.24
N LEU A 41 -2.61 15.29 9.14
CA LEU A 41 -1.23 14.80 9.18
C LEU A 41 -0.29 15.81 9.82
N THR A 42 -0.40 17.11 9.48
CA THR A 42 0.42 18.17 10.11
C THR A 42 0.28 18.17 11.63
N ARG A 43 -0.97 18.13 12.12
CA ARG A 43 -1.24 18.09 13.56
C ARG A 43 -0.64 16.84 14.20
N HIS A 44 -0.83 15.68 13.56
CA HIS A 44 -0.36 14.40 14.09
C HIS A 44 1.17 14.31 14.11
N ILE A 45 1.84 14.76 13.03
CA ILE A 45 3.30 14.84 12.93
C ILE A 45 3.86 15.72 14.06
N ARG A 46 3.32 16.93 14.25
CA ARG A 46 3.80 17.85 15.29
C ARG A 46 3.66 17.29 16.72
N GLN A 47 2.68 16.43 16.94
CA GLN A 47 2.40 15.87 18.28
C GLN A 47 3.16 14.57 18.55
N ARG A 48 3.50 13.79 17.55
CA ARG A 48 3.88 12.38 17.72
C ARG A 48 5.18 11.96 17.00
N LEU A 49 5.56 12.64 15.90
CA LEU A 49 6.78 12.28 15.18
C LEU A 49 8.01 12.63 16.03
N GLN A 50 8.94 11.68 16.14
CA GLN A 50 10.19 11.81 16.87
C GLN A 50 11.39 11.55 15.96
N TRP A 51 12.56 12.04 16.32
CA TRP A 51 13.80 11.86 15.55
C TRP A 51 14.21 10.39 15.40
N GLY A 52 13.77 9.49 16.30
CA GLY A 52 14.08 8.06 16.25
C GLY A 52 13.27 7.28 15.23
N HIS A 53 12.19 7.83 14.67
CA HIS A 53 11.38 7.11 13.69
C HIS A 53 12.14 6.95 12.35
N ARG A 54 12.30 5.70 11.93
CA ARG A 54 12.95 5.32 10.67
C ARG A 54 11.97 5.36 9.50
N TYR A 55 10.72 5.02 9.74
CA TYR A 55 9.66 4.93 8.74
C TYR A 55 8.50 5.87 9.09
N PHE A 56 7.92 6.47 8.05
CA PHE A 56 6.67 7.22 8.15
C PHE A 56 5.65 6.67 7.14
N VAL A 57 4.57 6.07 7.63
CA VAL A 57 3.47 5.52 6.82
C VAL A 57 2.28 6.46 6.89
N ALA A 58 1.95 7.12 5.78
CA ALA A 58 0.91 8.13 5.67
C ALA A 58 -0.29 7.62 4.86
N GLU A 59 -1.46 7.55 5.50
CA GLU A 59 -2.72 7.37 4.77
C GLU A 59 -3.08 8.67 4.03
N MET A 60 -3.42 8.56 2.75
CA MET A 60 -3.71 9.71 1.87
C MET A 60 -5.13 9.63 1.33
N GLY A 61 -6.00 10.53 1.78
CA GLY A 61 -7.40 10.65 1.36
C GLY A 61 -7.54 11.47 0.09
N ALA A 62 -8.26 10.94 -0.89
CA ALA A 62 -8.64 11.68 -2.09
C ALA A 62 -10.05 12.24 -1.94
N TYR A 63 -10.21 13.55 -2.06
CA TYR A 63 -11.48 14.27 -1.99
C TYR A 63 -11.83 15.00 -3.31
N GLY A 64 -10.97 14.89 -4.31
CA GLY A 64 -11.04 15.45 -5.64
C GLY A 64 -9.67 15.31 -6.32
N ILE A 65 -9.61 15.56 -7.62
CA ILE A 65 -8.37 15.63 -8.38
C ILE A 65 -7.46 16.72 -7.77
N GLY A 66 -6.17 16.42 -7.59
CA GLY A 66 -5.21 17.29 -6.92
C GLY A 66 -5.07 17.07 -5.41
N SER A 67 -5.96 16.29 -4.77
CA SER A 67 -5.91 16.02 -3.32
C SER A 67 -4.67 15.22 -2.96
N ILE A 68 -4.40 14.13 -3.66
CA ILE A 68 -3.24 13.27 -3.44
C ILE A 68 -1.96 13.98 -3.85
N ARG A 69 -1.97 14.75 -4.94
CA ARG A 69 -0.82 15.58 -5.34
C ARG A 69 -0.41 16.56 -4.25
N ARG A 70 -1.39 17.21 -3.59
CA ARG A 70 -1.13 18.11 -2.45
C ARG A 70 -0.53 17.35 -1.27
N LEU A 71 -1.07 16.18 -0.93
CA LEU A 71 -0.54 15.32 0.12
C LEU A 71 0.86 14.80 -0.23
N SER A 72 1.11 14.42 -1.48
CA SER A 72 2.42 13.97 -1.95
C SER A 72 3.49 15.08 -1.87
N ARG A 73 3.13 16.32 -2.16
CA ARG A 73 4.03 17.48 -1.97
C ARG A 73 4.35 17.74 -0.49
N PHE A 74 3.42 17.44 0.41
CA PHE A 74 3.61 17.61 1.85
C PHE A 74 4.40 16.47 2.49
N VAL A 75 4.07 15.22 2.17
CA VAL A 75 4.71 14.00 2.71
C VAL A 75 6.00 13.69 1.99
N GLU A 76 6.08 14.01 0.69
CA GLU A 76 7.18 13.66 -0.22
C GLU A 76 7.52 12.15 -0.17
N PRO A 77 6.56 11.25 -0.47
CA PRO A 77 6.75 9.82 -0.31
C PRO A 77 7.86 9.28 -1.22
N ASP A 78 8.67 8.38 -0.66
CA ASP A 78 9.69 7.62 -1.38
C ASP A 78 9.07 6.35 -2.00
N PHE A 79 7.98 5.85 -1.36
CA PHE A 79 7.21 4.70 -1.78
C PHE A 79 5.71 5.00 -1.76
N GLY A 80 4.94 4.27 -2.58
CA GLY A 80 3.49 4.45 -2.65
C GLY A 80 2.73 3.13 -2.78
N ILE A 81 1.54 3.04 -2.14
CA ILE A 81 0.61 1.93 -2.33
C ILE A 81 -0.72 2.46 -2.84
N VAL A 82 -1.26 1.80 -3.86
CA VAL A 82 -2.66 2.00 -4.31
C VAL A 82 -3.42 0.70 -4.10
N THR A 83 -4.37 0.70 -3.16
CA THR A 83 -5.08 -0.52 -2.76
C THR A 83 -6.22 -0.88 -3.70
N ALA A 84 -7.03 0.09 -4.10
CA ALA A 84 -8.18 -0.12 -4.97
C ALA A 84 -8.67 1.19 -5.60
N VAL A 85 -9.36 1.07 -6.73
CA VAL A 85 -10.23 2.09 -7.30
C VAL A 85 -11.63 1.52 -7.39
N GLY A 86 -12.60 2.19 -6.82
CA GLY A 86 -14.00 1.81 -6.82
C GLY A 86 -14.89 3.04 -6.64
N ASP A 87 -16.18 2.84 -6.60
CA ASP A 87 -17.25 3.83 -6.59
C ASP A 87 -17.40 4.65 -5.28
N ALA A 88 -16.57 4.36 -4.26
CA ALA A 88 -16.55 5.14 -3.02
C ALA A 88 -16.35 6.64 -3.31
N HIS A 89 -17.29 7.47 -2.86
CA HIS A 89 -17.28 8.93 -3.06
C HIS A 89 -17.54 9.40 -4.50
N THR A 90 -18.17 8.60 -5.36
CA THR A 90 -18.49 8.97 -6.76
C THR A 90 -19.28 10.28 -6.84
N GLU A 91 -20.15 10.58 -5.87
CA GLU A 91 -20.88 11.85 -5.78
C GLU A 91 -19.98 13.09 -5.80
N ARG A 92 -18.77 12.99 -5.22
CA ARG A 92 -17.79 14.08 -5.17
C ARG A 92 -16.90 14.16 -6.40
N PHE A 93 -16.60 13.02 -6.99
CA PHE A 93 -15.68 12.92 -8.13
C PHE A 93 -16.38 12.99 -9.47
N GLY A 94 -17.70 12.77 -9.52
CA GLY A 94 -18.49 12.72 -10.73
C GLY A 94 -18.37 11.42 -11.52
N SER A 95 -17.23 10.73 -11.45
CA SER A 95 -17.02 9.42 -12.09
C SER A 95 -15.93 8.61 -11.42
N VAL A 96 -15.89 7.29 -11.66
CA VAL A 96 -14.84 6.38 -11.18
C VAL A 96 -13.50 6.68 -11.87
N GLU A 97 -13.52 7.16 -13.12
CA GLU A 97 -12.34 7.61 -13.85
C GLU A 97 -11.65 8.78 -13.15
N ASN A 98 -12.42 9.75 -12.65
CA ASN A 98 -11.87 10.87 -11.87
C ASN A 98 -11.27 10.40 -10.53
N ILE A 99 -11.85 9.36 -9.90
CA ILE A 99 -11.28 8.71 -8.73
C ILE A 99 -9.94 8.06 -9.10
N ALA A 100 -9.86 7.36 -10.23
CA ALA A 100 -8.65 6.75 -10.73
C ALA A 100 -7.56 7.81 -11.01
N ILE A 101 -7.90 8.92 -11.69
CA ILE A 101 -6.99 10.05 -11.94
C ILE A 101 -6.42 10.57 -10.61
N ALA A 102 -7.29 10.86 -9.64
CA ALA A 102 -6.86 11.40 -8.36
C ALA A 102 -5.93 10.45 -7.58
N LYS A 103 -6.21 9.14 -7.60
CA LYS A 103 -5.37 8.15 -6.91
C LYS A 103 -4.07 7.87 -7.64
N CYS A 104 -4.04 7.97 -8.96
CA CYS A 104 -2.83 7.83 -9.76
C CYS A 104 -1.80 8.95 -9.49
N GLU A 105 -2.22 10.07 -8.92
CA GLU A 105 -1.31 11.14 -8.48
C GLU A 105 -0.25 10.67 -7.48
N LEU A 106 -0.51 9.59 -6.69
CA LEU A 106 0.48 9.04 -5.78
C LEU A 106 1.61 8.31 -6.52
N PRO A 107 1.35 7.26 -7.34
CA PRO A 107 2.42 6.62 -8.09
C PRO A 107 3.15 7.61 -9.03
N GLU A 108 2.45 8.58 -9.67
CA GLU A 108 3.10 9.63 -10.46
C GLU A 108 4.12 10.43 -9.64
N ALA A 109 3.74 10.86 -8.43
CA ALA A 109 4.62 11.62 -7.55
C ALA A 109 5.83 10.80 -7.05
N VAL A 110 5.62 9.51 -6.78
CA VAL A 110 6.65 8.59 -6.31
C VAL A 110 7.67 8.31 -7.41
N VAL A 111 7.23 7.94 -8.61
CA VAL A 111 8.14 7.61 -9.72
C VAL A 111 8.90 8.84 -10.23
N ALA A 112 8.31 10.03 -10.17
CA ALA A 112 8.97 11.28 -10.52
C ALA A 112 10.21 11.58 -9.65
N LYS A 113 10.31 10.96 -8.47
CA LYS A 113 11.47 11.05 -7.56
C LYS A 113 12.40 9.83 -7.64
N GLY A 114 12.16 8.91 -8.59
CA GLY A 114 12.87 7.64 -8.67
C GLY A 114 12.49 6.63 -7.58
N GLY A 115 11.37 6.84 -6.89
CA GLY A 115 10.80 5.93 -5.90
C GLY A 115 10.08 4.73 -6.53
N HIS A 116 9.42 3.92 -5.70
CA HIS A 116 8.73 2.71 -6.16
C HIS A 116 7.28 2.66 -5.64
N ALA A 117 6.35 2.28 -6.50
CA ALA A 117 4.96 2.09 -6.11
C ALA A 117 4.50 0.64 -6.30
N VAL A 118 3.72 0.15 -5.33
CA VAL A 118 3.03 -1.14 -5.35
C VAL A 118 1.54 -0.88 -5.51
N ILE A 119 0.93 -1.41 -6.54
CA ILE A 119 -0.47 -1.15 -6.87
C ILE A 119 -1.24 -2.46 -7.07
N ALA A 120 -2.50 -2.51 -6.67
CA ALA A 120 -3.35 -3.65 -6.96
C ALA A 120 -3.54 -3.80 -8.47
N GLN A 121 -3.43 -5.02 -9.00
CA GLN A 121 -3.57 -5.29 -10.43
C GLN A 121 -4.90 -4.77 -11.00
N GLN A 122 -5.99 -4.87 -10.24
CA GLN A 122 -7.31 -4.38 -10.66
C GLN A 122 -7.34 -2.89 -11.07
N VAL A 123 -6.44 -2.04 -10.54
CA VAL A 123 -6.42 -0.62 -10.92
C VAL A 123 -5.89 -0.40 -12.34
N MET A 124 -5.27 -1.43 -12.93
CA MET A 124 -4.83 -1.41 -14.33
C MET A 124 -5.99 -1.39 -15.33
N ALA A 125 -7.23 -1.60 -14.88
CA ALA A 125 -8.43 -1.34 -15.69
C ALA A 125 -8.51 0.13 -16.14
N PHE A 126 -7.90 1.06 -15.39
CA PHE A 126 -7.94 2.50 -15.66
C PHE A 126 -6.69 2.98 -16.40
N GLU A 127 -6.92 3.83 -17.42
CA GLU A 127 -5.86 4.34 -18.31
C GLU A 127 -4.72 5.05 -17.56
N PRO A 128 -4.94 5.91 -16.54
CA PRO A 128 -3.85 6.61 -15.86
C PRO A 128 -2.80 5.66 -15.28
N PHE A 129 -3.23 4.53 -14.71
CA PHE A 129 -2.30 3.53 -14.14
C PHE A 129 -1.53 2.76 -15.22
N ARG A 130 -2.20 2.41 -16.34
CA ARG A 130 -1.50 1.80 -17.48
C ARG A 130 -0.42 2.71 -18.03
N ARG A 131 -0.73 3.99 -18.20
CA ARG A 131 0.21 5.00 -18.70
C ARG A 131 1.42 5.14 -17.79
N VAL A 132 1.22 5.30 -16.48
CA VAL A 132 2.34 5.46 -15.56
C VAL A 132 3.20 4.19 -15.47
N LYS A 133 2.59 2.99 -15.48
CA LYS A 133 3.33 1.73 -15.50
C LYS A 133 4.12 1.56 -16.80
N ALA A 134 3.54 1.90 -17.95
CA ALA A 134 4.23 1.81 -19.23
C ALA A 134 5.44 2.76 -19.32
N ALA A 135 5.33 3.96 -18.72
CA ALA A 135 6.42 4.94 -18.67
C ALA A 135 7.50 4.57 -17.66
N HIS A 136 7.17 3.84 -16.59
CA HIS A 136 8.07 3.52 -15.47
C HIS A 136 7.95 2.04 -15.04
N PRO A 137 8.20 1.06 -15.94
CA PRO A 137 7.94 -0.35 -15.68
C PRO A 137 8.72 -0.91 -14.48
N ASP A 138 9.93 -0.40 -14.23
CA ASP A 138 10.79 -0.86 -13.13
C ASP A 138 10.45 -0.22 -11.78
N HIS A 139 9.65 0.83 -11.79
CA HIS A 139 9.24 1.57 -10.61
C HIS A 139 7.80 1.28 -10.16
N ILE A 140 7.08 0.44 -10.90
CA ILE A 140 5.71 0.04 -10.58
C ILE A 140 5.63 -1.49 -10.51
N THR A 141 5.21 -2.01 -9.37
CA THR A 141 4.92 -3.43 -9.17
C THR A 141 3.41 -3.60 -8.98
N THR A 142 2.79 -4.43 -9.79
CA THR A 142 1.38 -4.81 -9.62
C THR A 142 1.25 -6.08 -8.80
N VAL A 143 0.22 -6.14 -7.95
CA VAL A 143 -0.10 -7.30 -7.10
C VAL A 143 -1.54 -7.71 -7.37
N GLY A 144 -1.78 -8.97 -7.63
CA GLY A 144 -3.12 -9.49 -7.89
C GLY A 144 -3.17 -11.00 -8.01
N ARG A 145 -4.36 -11.52 -8.36
CA ARG A 145 -4.56 -12.94 -8.72
C ARG A 145 -4.45 -13.20 -10.22
N GLU A 146 -4.51 -12.12 -10.99
CA GLU A 146 -4.49 -12.14 -12.45
C GLU A 146 -3.11 -12.56 -12.97
N GLU A 147 -3.08 -13.20 -14.14
CA GLU A 147 -1.84 -13.70 -14.75
C GLU A 147 -0.85 -12.57 -15.10
N GLU A 148 -1.38 -11.37 -15.38
CA GLU A 148 -0.61 -10.19 -15.76
C GLU A 148 0.02 -9.48 -14.55
N ALA A 149 -0.29 -9.88 -13.31
CA ALA A 149 0.29 -9.29 -12.13
C ALA A 149 1.79 -9.60 -12.01
N ASP A 150 2.61 -8.58 -11.70
CA ASP A 150 4.05 -8.76 -11.46
C ASP A 150 4.31 -9.65 -10.24
N VAL A 151 3.49 -9.50 -9.19
CA VAL A 151 3.46 -10.40 -8.03
C VAL A 151 2.06 -10.99 -7.93
N ARG A 152 1.99 -12.30 -8.14
CA ARG A 152 0.72 -13.03 -8.16
C ARG A 152 0.45 -13.69 -6.79
N ILE A 153 -0.77 -13.55 -6.30
CA ILE A 153 -1.29 -14.36 -5.20
C ILE A 153 -1.62 -15.73 -5.78
N GLU A 154 -0.65 -16.65 -5.73
CA GLU A 154 -0.74 -17.98 -6.34
C GLU A 154 -1.61 -18.94 -5.49
N HIS A 155 -1.53 -18.79 -4.17
CA HIS A 155 -2.32 -19.55 -3.21
C HIS A 155 -2.80 -18.66 -2.07
N ALA A 156 -4.04 -18.88 -1.62
CA ALA A 156 -4.57 -18.31 -0.38
C ALA A 156 -5.69 -19.22 0.13
N GLU A 157 -5.44 -19.90 1.25
CA GLU A 157 -6.38 -20.83 1.88
C GLU A 157 -6.54 -20.48 3.36
N LEU A 158 -7.80 -20.47 3.82
CA LEU A 158 -8.12 -20.20 5.22
C LEU A 158 -8.20 -21.51 6.00
N THR A 159 -7.22 -21.75 6.88
CA THR A 159 -7.16 -22.95 7.72
C THR A 159 -7.15 -22.55 9.19
N GLN A 160 -8.13 -23.01 9.97
CA GLN A 160 -8.23 -22.74 11.41
C GLN A 160 -8.17 -21.24 11.81
N GLY A 161 -8.75 -20.36 10.95
CA GLY A 161 -8.78 -18.92 11.19
C GLY A 161 -7.53 -18.17 10.74
N VAL A 162 -6.58 -18.82 10.10
CA VAL A 162 -5.35 -18.25 9.57
C VAL A 162 -5.27 -18.50 8.07
N TRP A 163 -4.90 -17.47 7.30
CA TRP A 163 -4.65 -17.60 5.88
C TRP A 163 -3.22 -18.11 5.64
N ASP A 164 -3.09 -19.18 4.87
CA ASP A 164 -1.84 -19.60 4.26
C ASP A 164 -1.74 -18.95 2.88
N ILE A 165 -0.81 -18.02 2.70
CA ILE A 165 -0.69 -17.20 1.49
C ILE A 165 0.65 -17.48 0.83
N THR A 166 0.64 -17.71 -0.49
CA THR A 166 1.85 -17.80 -1.31
C THR A 166 1.82 -16.73 -2.41
N LEU A 167 2.82 -15.88 -2.40
CA LEU A 167 3.09 -14.88 -3.43
C LEU A 167 4.17 -15.40 -4.39
N HIS A 168 3.97 -15.19 -5.68
CA HIS A 168 4.93 -15.49 -6.74
C HIS A 168 5.33 -14.20 -7.46
N ASP A 169 6.56 -13.75 -7.26
CA ASP A 169 7.16 -12.69 -8.09
C ASP A 169 7.50 -13.28 -9.46
N THR A 170 6.72 -12.92 -10.48
CA THR A 170 6.84 -13.49 -11.83
C THR A 170 8.08 -13.00 -12.56
N ARG A 171 8.61 -11.82 -12.19
CA ARG A 171 9.84 -11.27 -12.77
C ARG A 171 11.10 -11.92 -12.19
N ALA A 172 11.12 -12.10 -10.86
CA ALA A 172 12.25 -12.74 -10.17
C ALA A 172 12.16 -14.26 -10.18
N GLY A 173 11.01 -14.85 -10.48
CA GLY A 173 10.77 -16.29 -10.40
C GLY A 173 10.77 -16.83 -8.96
N THR A 174 10.63 -15.97 -7.95
CA THR A 174 10.70 -16.36 -6.54
C THR A 174 9.32 -16.48 -5.91
N ARG A 175 9.20 -17.36 -4.92
CA ARG A 175 7.97 -17.55 -4.14
C ARG A 175 8.23 -17.23 -2.68
N LEU A 176 7.23 -16.62 -2.05
CA LEU A 176 7.21 -16.33 -0.62
C LEU A 176 5.90 -16.85 -0.05
N SER A 177 5.99 -17.70 0.97
CA SER A 177 4.83 -18.19 1.71
C SER A 177 4.84 -17.65 3.14
N TYR A 178 3.69 -17.24 3.63
CA TYR A 178 3.53 -16.72 4.99
C TYR A 178 2.11 -16.98 5.50
N GLN A 179 1.94 -16.92 6.81
CA GLN A 179 0.66 -17.02 7.49
C GLN A 179 0.14 -15.64 7.88
N PHE A 180 -1.19 -15.45 7.75
CA PHE A 180 -1.82 -14.18 8.05
C PHE A 180 -3.15 -14.37 8.81
N PRO A 181 -3.29 -13.84 10.05
CA PRO A 181 -4.39 -14.19 10.93
C PRO A 181 -5.66 -13.36 10.74
N LEU A 182 -5.63 -12.28 9.96
CA LEU A 182 -6.77 -11.37 9.83
C LEU A 182 -7.85 -11.94 8.90
N LEU A 183 -9.05 -12.19 9.41
CA LEU A 183 -10.15 -12.78 8.67
C LEU A 183 -10.67 -11.86 7.54
N GLY A 184 -11.27 -12.50 6.52
CA GLY A 184 -11.85 -11.84 5.35
C GLY A 184 -10.95 -11.89 4.12
N GLU A 185 -11.52 -12.33 2.99
CA GLU A 185 -10.78 -12.53 1.74
C GLU A 185 -10.12 -11.23 1.22
N HIS A 186 -10.76 -10.07 1.42
CA HIS A 186 -10.18 -8.78 1.06
C HIS A 186 -8.86 -8.49 1.79
N ASN A 187 -8.64 -9.11 2.97
CA ASN A 187 -7.42 -8.95 3.72
C ASN A 187 -6.24 -9.76 3.14
N VAL A 188 -6.51 -10.75 2.32
CA VAL A 188 -5.47 -11.44 1.53
C VAL A 188 -4.79 -10.44 0.60
N MET A 189 -5.56 -9.64 -0.15
CA MET A 189 -5.02 -8.59 -1.00
C MET A 189 -4.32 -7.49 -0.20
N ASN A 190 -4.92 -7.05 0.91
CA ASN A 190 -4.32 -6.02 1.78
C ASN A 190 -2.97 -6.48 2.33
N SER A 191 -2.87 -7.74 2.79
CA SER A 191 -1.62 -8.32 3.28
C SER A 191 -0.58 -8.47 2.17
N ALA A 192 -1.00 -8.91 0.97
CA ALA A 192 -0.11 -9.06 -0.16
C ALA A 192 0.52 -7.72 -0.59
N LEU A 193 -0.28 -6.64 -0.69
CA LEU A 193 0.21 -5.29 -0.98
C LEU A 193 1.20 -4.80 0.07
N ALA A 194 0.87 -4.98 1.36
CA ALA A 194 1.73 -4.59 2.47
C ALA A 194 3.05 -5.38 2.46
N THR A 195 2.98 -6.71 2.27
CA THR A 195 4.14 -7.60 2.21
C THR A 195 5.07 -7.22 1.07
N VAL A 196 4.54 -7.05 -0.14
CA VAL A 196 5.36 -6.65 -1.30
C VAL A 196 6.02 -5.30 -1.07
N MET A 197 5.28 -4.32 -0.50
CA MET A 197 5.85 -3.03 -0.16
C MET A 197 6.93 -3.14 0.93
N ALA A 198 6.69 -3.91 1.99
CA ALA A 198 7.66 -4.12 3.05
C ALA A 198 8.99 -4.67 2.50
N LEU A 199 8.91 -5.64 1.58
CA LEU A 199 10.07 -6.23 0.91
C LEU A 199 10.80 -5.26 -0.03
N LYS A 200 10.07 -4.32 -0.67
CA LYS A 200 10.70 -3.25 -1.48
C LYS A 200 11.42 -2.22 -0.61
N VAL A 201 10.92 -1.98 0.60
CA VAL A 201 11.54 -1.06 1.57
C VAL A 201 12.72 -1.70 2.28
N ASP A 202 12.58 -2.97 2.70
CA ASP A 202 13.60 -3.74 3.40
C ASP A 202 13.47 -5.24 3.06
N PRO A 203 14.32 -5.76 2.14
CA PRO A 203 14.28 -7.16 1.73
C PRO A 203 14.52 -8.17 2.87
N GLU A 204 15.20 -7.76 3.95
CA GLU A 204 15.50 -8.66 5.09
C GLU A 204 14.24 -9.07 5.88
N ILE A 205 13.14 -8.32 5.72
CA ILE A 205 11.84 -8.66 6.32
C ILE A 205 11.36 -10.05 5.89
N ALA A 206 11.70 -10.51 4.69
CA ALA A 206 11.33 -11.84 4.19
C ALA A 206 11.68 -12.98 5.17
N GLN A 207 12.80 -12.87 5.87
CA GLN A 207 13.27 -13.87 6.84
C GLN A 207 12.49 -13.85 8.16
N ARG A 208 11.74 -12.76 8.42
CA ARG A 208 11.03 -12.50 9.68
C ARG A 208 9.51 -12.50 9.53
N LEU A 209 8.99 -12.59 8.31
CA LEU A 209 7.55 -12.54 8.02
C LEU A 209 6.69 -13.49 8.87
N PRO A 210 7.05 -14.77 9.08
CA PRO A 210 6.25 -15.69 9.91
C PRO A 210 6.09 -15.23 11.36
N LEU A 211 6.98 -14.40 11.86
CA LEU A 211 6.92 -13.83 13.21
C LEU A 211 6.09 -12.54 13.24
N VAL A 212 6.21 -11.72 12.23
CA VAL A 212 5.55 -10.40 12.11
C VAL A 212 4.04 -10.54 11.93
N THR A 213 3.60 -11.51 11.13
CA THR A 213 2.16 -11.67 10.83
C THR A 213 1.33 -12.16 12.02
N LYS A 214 1.95 -12.64 13.11
CA LYS A 214 1.23 -13.02 14.34
C LYS A 214 0.73 -11.81 15.14
N ASP A 215 1.39 -10.68 15.02
CA ASP A 215 1.07 -9.47 15.79
C ASP A 215 -0.04 -8.63 15.13
N VAL A 216 -0.40 -8.95 13.89
CA VAL A 216 -1.43 -8.23 13.11
C VAL A 216 -2.87 -8.50 13.60
N GLU A 217 -3.09 -9.47 14.49
CA GLU A 217 -4.41 -9.75 15.09
C GLU A 217 -5.04 -8.54 15.82
N GLN A 218 -4.26 -7.54 16.19
CA GLN A 218 -4.69 -6.38 16.99
C GLN A 218 -5.04 -5.14 16.17
N ILE A 219 -5.19 -5.25 14.86
CA ILE A 219 -5.60 -4.11 14.01
C ILE A 219 -7.05 -3.73 14.33
N PRO A 220 -7.31 -2.50 14.78
CA PRO A 220 -8.64 -2.06 15.17
C PRO A 220 -9.58 -1.84 13.97
#